data_08e13c30f5e279b2121e92167952e4ab
#
_entry.id   08e13c30f5e279b2121e92167952e4ab
#
_cell.length_a   1.000
_cell.length_b   1.000
_cell.length_c   1.000
_cell.angle_alpha   90.00
_cell.angle_beta   90.00
_cell.angle_gamma   90.00
#
_symmetry.space_group_name_H-M   'P 1'
#
loop_
_entity.id
_entity.type
_entity.pdbx_description
1 polymer ?
#
loop_
_entity_poly.entity_id
_entity_poly.type
_entity_poly.pdbx_seq_one_letter_code
_entity_poly.pdbx_strand_id
1 'polypeptide(L)'
;MKLGLILAAFFLALVWIPFLWLSWYNVPIGMHEWDWMTNEAGQLPHSWWDQQHYIYTGVMGRYTSNALLSLTSFWCTLQAFPVFFFCWHLVWILILLIAIKSIASAYSWQKCFLLLVGIQTLYIFYLEDVYDSLFRYVGVLTYQLGFLLMLLSGIFFIRAESNKGIRILNFILGFLFLGLSIGANEMNMLYGVLGTCVIWIFKRFISGSNSKVYFAALLYSIFCALIVILAPGNTVRLQSEHGGMNVLNLLITTFGSSANLWFDWLSNGMLIWVSLLAIPVLWMKGEMNFGFSLFNDYRPWLILLLLIVPLSMGLLMYSTGGDAFPERIIDHLFIHVLFLWLGLLISLSRKFHLPEVASQLGKNKIVQFGFFILLLVTSLHVFGDGISVDRSDKSNHRKYLSLIQSNSNITNAWLTLWKGDAQTYHQESLYQLSLLRQCHADTCYIDAPSILPKMLYDPFSDRRNRRGDPFIGYYFNPGINFVKYQTIRGSGN
;
A
#
# COMPACT_ATOMS: atom_id res chain seq x y z
N MET A 1 32.55 -4.38 4.86
CA MET A 1 31.26 -4.95 5.32
C MET A 1 30.59 -4.10 6.41
N LYS A 2 31.27 -3.71 7.51
CA LYS A 2 30.69 -2.85 8.58
C LYS A 2 30.23 -1.47 8.06
N LEU A 3 31.02 -0.81 7.22
CA LEU A 3 30.66 0.50 6.65
C LEU A 3 29.38 0.43 5.80
N GLY A 4 29.23 -0.57 4.93
CA GLY A 4 28.01 -0.73 4.11
C GLY A 4 26.75 -0.94 4.94
N LEU A 5 26.85 -1.64 6.07
CA LEU A 5 25.72 -1.81 6.99
C LEU A 5 25.36 -0.50 7.70
N ILE A 6 26.37 0.26 8.14
CA ILE A 6 26.17 1.58 8.77
C ILE A 6 25.49 2.54 7.78
N LEU A 7 25.98 2.60 6.55
CA LEU A 7 25.40 3.43 5.50
C LEU A 7 23.94 3.01 5.18
N ALA A 8 23.67 1.70 5.11
CA ALA A 8 22.31 1.21 4.89
C ALA A 8 21.38 1.51 6.06
N ALA A 9 21.86 1.37 7.30
CA ALA A 9 21.08 1.73 8.48
C ALA A 9 20.81 3.24 8.54
N PHE A 10 21.81 4.04 8.26
CA PHE A 10 21.65 5.51 8.14
C PHE A 10 20.63 5.87 7.07
N PHE A 11 20.69 5.19 5.92
CA PHE A 11 19.78 5.45 4.82
C PHE A 11 18.35 5.04 5.13
N LEU A 12 18.14 3.87 5.74
CA LEU A 12 16.82 3.44 6.22
C LEU A 12 16.27 4.43 7.25
N ALA A 13 17.13 4.90 8.15
CA ALA A 13 16.77 5.91 9.14
C ALA A 13 16.35 7.23 8.43
N LEU A 14 17.11 7.69 7.43
CA LEU A 14 16.78 8.88 6.66
C LEU A 14 15.42 8.77 5.97
N VAL A 15 15.10 7.57 5.44
CA VAL A 15 13.83 7.32 4.76
C VAL A 15 12.67 7.17 5.74
N TRP A 16 12.84 6.42 6.84
CA TRP A 16 11.71 6.03 7.70
C TRP A 16 11.51 6.86 8.97
N ILE A 17 12.56 7.48 9.52
CA ILE A 17 12.42 8.31 10.74
C ILE A 17 11.34 9.39 10.56
N PRO A 18 11.29 10.14 9.43
CA PRO A 18 10.27 11.18 9.30
C PRO A 18 8.84 10.61 9.33
N PHE A 19 8.59 9.45 8.71
CA PHE A 19 7.25 8.83 8.72
C PHE A 19 6.90 8.26 10.10
N LEU A 20 7.85 7.64 10.81
CA LEU A 20 7.66 7.21 12.20
C LEU A 20 7.36 8.41 13.11
N TRP A 21 8.05 9.53 12.88
CA TRP A 21 7.80 10.75 13.66
C TRP A 21 6.47 11.41 13.29
N LEU A 22 6.12 11.50 12.02
CA LEU A 22 4.82 11.99 11.57
C LEU A 22 3.65 11.18 12.14
N SER A 23 3.84 9.89 12.41
CA SER A 23 2.81 9.06 13.06
C SER A 23 2.29 9.65 14.37
N TRP A 24 3.14 10.33 15.15
CA TRP A 24 2.76 10.97 16.40
C TRP A 24 1.86 12.20 16.24
N TYR A 25 1.85 12.79 15.04
CA TYR A 25 1.02 13.94 14.71
C TYR A 25 -0.22 13.55 13.92
N ASN A 26 -0.39 12.26 13.61
CA ASN A 26 -1.56 11.80 12.87
C ASN A 26 -2.82 11.85 13.74
N VAL A 27 -3.85 12.52 13.24
CA VAL A 27 -5.16 12.66 13.89
C VAL A 27 -6.22 12.22 12.87
N PRO A 28 -7.15 11.34 13.25
CA PRO A 28 -8.20 10.87 12.34
C PRO A 28 -9.28 11.96 12.19
N ILE A 29 -9.03 12.94 11.32
CA ILE A 29 -10.02 13.96 10.97
C ILE A 29 -10.76 13.62 9.69
N GLY A 30 -10.23 12.66 8.91
CA GLY A 30 -10.82 12.22 7.65
C GLY A 30 -12.19 11.54 7.83
N MET A 31 -13.16 11.93 7.00
CA MET A 31 -14.54 11.38 7.00
C MET A 31 -14.59 9.85 6.99
N HIS A 32 -13.76 9.24 6.17
CA HIS A 32 -13.84 7.80 5.93
C HIS A 32 -13.33 6.92 7.07
N GLU A 33 -12.69 7.50 8.07
CA GLU A 33 -12.25 6.74 9.24
C GLU A 33 -13.39 6.51 10.21
N TRP A 34 -14.35 7.43 10.24
CA TRP A 34 -15.53 7.36 11.10
C TRP A 34 -16.70 6.60 10.45
N ASP A 35 -16.79 6.59 9.12
CA ASP A 35 -17.83 5.85 8.37
C ASP A 35 -17.83 4.35 8.72
N TRP A 36 -16.67 3.77 9.02
CA TRP A 36 -16.54 2.37 9.39
C TRP A 36 -16.89 2.07 10.84
N MET A 37 -16.98 3.10 11.67
CA MET A 37 -17.28 2.99 13.09
C MET A 37 -18.78 3.15 13.39
N THR A 38 -19.56 3.58 12.42
CA THR A 38 -20.99 3.84 12.56
C THR A 38 -21.81 3.00 11.58
N ASN A 39 -23.11 2.82 11.90
CA ASN A 39 -24.07 2.22 10.97
C ASN A 39 -24.59 3.26 9.96
N GLU A 40 -25.52 2.85 9.09
CA GLU A 40 -26.12 3.72 8.07
C GLU A 40 -26.82 4.96 8.65
N ALA A 41 -27.35 4.87 9.87
CA ALA A 41 -27.96 5.99 10.57
C ALA A 41 -26.95 6.88 11.30
N GLY A 42 -25.64 6.67 11.12
CA GLY A 42 -24.59 7.37 11.84
C GLY A 42 -24.43 6.95 13.30
N GLN A 43 -25.09 5.88 13.75
CA GLN A 43 -25.07 5.42 15.13
C GLN A 43 -23.97 4.39 15.36
N LEU A 44 -23.43 4.34 16.58
CA LEU A 44 -22.54 3.26 16.97
C LEU A 44 -23.28 1.91 16.90
N PRO A 45 -22.71 0.88 16.31
CA PRO A 45 -23.33 -0.43 16.21
C PRO A 45 -23.48 -1.06 17.61
N HIS A 46 -24.55 -1.80 17.82
CA HIS A 46 -24.79 -2.50 19.09
C HIS A 46 -23.77 -3.61 19.35
N SER A 47 -23.30 -4.25 18.27
CA SER A 47 -22.26 -5.26 18.35
C SER A 47 -21.39 -5.26 17.11
N TRP A 48 -20.18 -5.85 17.24
CA TRP A 48 -19.29 -6.05 16.10
C TRP A 48 -19.92 -6.92 15.00
N TRP A 49 -20.73 -7.91 15.38
CA TRP A 49 -21.41 -8.80 14.43
C TRP A 49 -22.49 -8.07 13.62
N ASP A 50 -23.24 -7.17 14.24
CA ASP A 50 -24.25 -6.36 13.56
C ASP A 50 -23.57 -5.46 12.52
N GLN A 51 -22.42 -4.87 12.87
CA GLN A 51 -21.64 -4.08 11.94
C GLN A 51 -21.09 -4.92 10.77
N GLN A 52 -20.58 -6.14 11.04
CA GLN A 52 -20.14 -7.05 9.98
C GLN A 52 -21.30 -7.42 9.05
N HIS A 53 -22.43 -7.74 9.60
CA HIS A 53 -23.63 -8.08 8.82
C HIS A 53 -24.05 -6.90 7.95
N TYR A 54 -24.14 -5.70 8.53
CA TYR A 54 -24.48 -4.47 7.80
C TYR A 54 -23.49 -4.20 6.64
N ILE A 55 -22.19 -4.23 6.92
CA ILE A 55 -21.19 -3.93 5.89
C ILE A 55 -21.22 -4.99 4.77
N TYR A 56 -21.29 -6.28 5.12
CA TYR A 56 -21.30 -7.36 4.14
C TYR A 56 -22.55 -7.37 3.26
N THR A 57 -23.70 -7.04 3.82
CA THR A 57 -24.98 -7.06 3.09
C THR A 57 -25.27 -5.74 2.37
N GLY A 58 -24.84 -4.60 2.90
CA GLY A 58 -25.23 -3.28 2.40
C GLY A 58 -24.09 -2.49 1.73
N VAL A 59 -22.80 -2.84 1.96
CA VAL A 59 -21.69 -2.00 1.50
C VAL A 59 -20.72 -2.76 0.61
N MET A 60 -20.05 -3.82 1.11
CA MET A 60 -19.02 -4.56 0.35
C MET A 60 -18.64 -5.90 0.98
N GLY A 61 -18.08 -6.80 0.15
CA GLY A 61 -17.71 -8.16 0.54
C GLY A 61 -16.32 -8.35 1.16
N ARG A 62 -15.61 -7.32 1.56
CA ARG A 62 -14.22 -7.37 2.09
C ARG A 62 -14.20 -7.88 3.54
N TYR A 63 -14.36 -9.18 3.75
CA TYR A 63 -14.55 -9.74 5.10
C TYR A 63 -13.36 -9.51 6.05
N THR A 64 -12.11 -9.48 5.60
CA THR A 64 -10.94 -9.25 6.46
C THR A 64 -10.79 -7.78 6.86
N SER A 65 -10.75 -6.86 5.88
CA SER A 65 -10.59 -5.43 6.20
C SER A 65 -11.80 -4.89 6.95
N ASN A 66 -13.01 -5.27 6.56
CA ASN A 66 -14.23 -4.85 7.26
C ASN A 66 -14.24 -5.32 8.72
N ALA A 67 -13.83 -6.58 8.98
CA ALA A 67 -13.72 -7.12 10.32
C ALA A 67 -12.78 -6.30 11.21
N LEU A 68 -11.65 -5.87 10.66
CA LEU A 68 -10.66 -5.10 11.40
C LEU A 68 -11.03 -3.61 11.52
N LEU A 69 -11.56 -3.01 10.45
CA LEU A 69 -11.99 -1.62 10.45
C LEU A 69 -13.10 -1.38 11.47
N SER A 70 -14.07 -2.27 11.56
CA SER A 70 -15.18 -2.17 12.51
C SER A 70 -14.77 -2.45 13.96
N LEU A 71 -13.68 -3.15 14.22
CA LEU A 71 -13.15 -3.31 15.59
C LEU A 71 -12.72 -1.98 16.20
N THR A 72 -12.36 -0.98 15.40
CA THR A 72 -11.93 0.32 15.91
C THR A 72 -12.99 1.06 16.69
N SER A 73 -14.27 0.90 16.35
CA SER A 73 -15.37 1.50 17.11
C SER A 73 -15.39 1.07 18.58
N PHE A 74 -14.80 -0.10 18.92
CA PHE A 74 -14.86 -0.68 20.25
C PHE A 74 -13.64 -0.40 21.12
N TRP A 75 -12.48 -0.07 20.52
CA TRP A 75 -11.22 0.07 21.29
C TRP A 75 -10.28 1.18 20.84
N CYS A 76 -10.52 1.83 19.71
CA CYS A 76 -9.65 2.88 19.23
C CYS A 76 -10.05 4.22 19.79
N THR A 77 -9.21 4.79 20.63
CA THR A 77 -9.31 6.18 21.07
C THR A 77 -8.45 7.06 20.19
N LEU A 78 -8.71 8.37 20.15
CA LEU A 78 -7.87 9.35 19.45
C LEU A 78 -6.38 9.22 19.83
N GLN A 79 -6.11 8.88 21.09
CA GLN A 79 -4.75 8.69 21.60
C GLN A 79 -4.09 7.40 21.08
N ALA A 80 -4.87 6.41 20.68
CA ALA A 80 -4.34 5.16 20.16
C ALA A 80 -3.87 5.27 18.70
N PHE A 81 -4.39 6.23 17.92
CA PHE A 81 -4.03 6.38 16.50
C PHE A 81 -2.53 6.61 16.28
N PRO A 82 -1.85 7.55 16.93
CA PRO A 82 -0.40 7.72 16.78
C PRO A 82 0.39 6.46 17.09
N VAL A 83 0.02 5.77 18.18
CA VAL A 83 0.69 4.53 18.59
C VAL A 83 0.45 3.41 17.58
N PHE A 84 -0.77 3.30 17.06
CA PHE A 84 -1.12 2.33 16.01
C PHE A 84 -0.23 2.53 14.78
N PHE A 85 -0.15 3.74 14.22
CA PHE A 85 0.63 3.99 13.00
C PHE A 85 2.13 3.80 13.24
N PHE A 86 2.64 4.24 14.38
CA PHE A 86 4.03 3.99 14.75
C PHE A 86 4.36 2.48 14.79
N CYS A 87 3.55 1.71 15.50
CA CYS A 87 3.71 0.26 15.58
C CYS A 87 3.51 -0.42 14.21
N TRP A 88 2.55 0.05 13.42
CA TRP A 88 2.28 -0.46 12.10
C TRP A 88 3.49 -0.34 11.17
N HIS A 89 4.11 0.82 11.12
CA HIS A 89 5.31 1.01 10.29
C HIS A 89 6.47 0.12 10.71
N LEU A 90 6.64 -0.13 12.00
CA LEU A 90 7.64 -1.09 12.48
C LEU A 90 7.30 -2.54 12.06
N VAL A 91 6.04 -2.94 12.19
CA VAL A 91 5.55 -4.25 11.74
C VAL A 91 5.73 -4.42 10.23
N TRP A 92 5.42 -3.40 9.44
CA TRP A 92 5.63 -3.36 8.00
C TRP A 92 7.09 -3.65 7.63
N ILE A 93 8.03 -2.90 8.20
CA ILE A 93 9.47 -3.07 7.97
C ILE A 93 9.93 -4.47 8.39
N LEU A 94 9.48 -4.95 9.55
CA LEU A 94 9.85 -6.26 10.08
C LEU A 94 9.36 -7.42 9.21
N ILE A 95 8.08 -7.40 8.80
CA ILE A 95 7.51 -8.47 7.96
C ILE A 95 8.22 -8.49 6.61
N LEU A 96 8.50 -7.34 6.01
CA LEU A 96 9.24 -7.27 4.75
C LEU A 96 10.65 -7.84 4.89
N LEU A 97 11.36 -7.52 5.98
CA LEU A 97 12.69 -8.09 6.24
C LEU A 97 12.64 -9.61 6.40
N ILE A 98 11.63 -10.13 7.13
CA ILE A 98 11.42 -11.57 7.29
C ILE A 98 11.07 -12.21 5.94
N ALA A 99 10.26 -11.56 5.11
CA ALA A 99 9.90 -12.03 3.77
C ALA A 99 11.14 -12.15 2.88
N ILE A 100 11.93 -11.08 2.81
CA ILE A 100 13.19 -11.08 2.05
C ILE A 100 14.13 -12.20 2.54
N LYS A 101 14.29 -12.34 3.86
CA LYS A 101 15.16 -13.38 4.45
C LYS A 101 14.63 -14.79 4.17
N SER A 102 13.31 -14.98 4.15
CA SER A 102 12.70 -16.29 3.85
C SER A 102 12.85 -16.67 2.38
N ILE A 103 12.74 -15.70 1.48
CA ILE A 103 12.94 -15.89 0.04
C ILE A 103 14.44 -16.08 -0.25
N ALA A 104 15.28 -15.24 0.29
CA ALA A 104 16.72 -15.23 0.09
C ALA A 104 17.45 -15.87 1.30
N SER A 105 17.10 -17.10 1.65
CA SER A 105 17.57 -17.77 2.89
C SER A 105 19.10 -17.89 3.00
N ALA A 106 19.79 -18.05 1.88
CA ALA A 106 21.25 -18.12 1.80
C ALA A 106 21.94 -16.76 2.04
N TYR A 107 21.22 -15.66 1.95
CA TYR A 107 21.80 -14.34 2.18
C TYR A 107 22.00 -14.07 3.66
N SER A 108 23.11 -13.36 3.99
CA SER A 108 23.28 -12.81 5.31
C SER A 108 22.19 -11.77 5.62
N TRP A 109 21.85 -11.58 6.88
CA TRP A 109 20.92 -10.55 7.32
C TRP A 109 21.29 -9.16 6.80
N GLN A 110 22.57 -8.87 6.65
CA GLN A 110 23.08 -7.61 6.12
C GLN A 110 22.65 -7.37 4.66
N LYS A 111 22.74 -8.41 3.82
CA LYS A 111 22.29 -8.33 2.41
C LYS A 111 20.77 -8.20 2.31
N CYS A 112 20.03 -8.94 3.16
CA CYS A 112 18.57 -8.80 3.23
C CYS A 112 18.17 -7.40 3.66
N PHE A 113 18.90 -6.80 4.59
CA PHE A 113 18.68 -5.43 5.04
C PHE A 113 18.96 -4.40 3.94
N LEU A 114 20.04 -4.56 3.17
CA LEU A 114 20.32 -3.70 2.01
C LEU A 114 19.21 -3.77 0.96
N LEU A 115 18.71 -4.98 0.69
CA LEU A 115 17.58 -5.17 -0.22
C LEU A 115 16.30 -4.50 0.29
N LEU A 116 16.03 -4.64 1.59
CA LEU A 116 14.92 -3.95 2.25
C LEU A 116 15.01 -2.45 2.04
N VAL A 117 16.19 -1.86 2.27
CA VAL A 117 16.41 -0.41 2.08
C VAL A 117 16.08 0.01 0.65
N GLY A 118 16.56 -0.72 -0.36
CA GLY A 118 16.26 -0.44 -1.76
C GLY A 118 14.76 -0.52 -2.07
N ILE A 119 14.08 -1.58 -1.62
CA ILE A 119 12.64 -1.76 -1.80
C ILE A 119 11.86 -0.62 -1.14
N GLN A 120 12.20 -0.27 0.10
CA GLN A 120 11.52 0.78 0.85
C GLN A 120 11.71 2.15 0.22
N THR A 121 12.92 2.44 -0.25
CA THR A 121 13.20 3.71 -0.94
C THR A 121 12.37 3.83 -2.22
N LEU A 122 12.34 2.78 -3.04
CA LEU A 122 11.53 2.78 -4.26
C LEU A 122 10.05 2.90 -3.94
N TYR A 123 9.56 2.16 -2.95
CA TYR A 123 8.17 2.21 -2.54
C TYR A 123 7.76 3.63 -2.14
N ILE A 124 8.49 4.25 -1.19
CA ILE A 124 8.19 5.61 -0.74
C ILE A 124 8.34 6.65 -1.88
N PHE A 125 9.31 6.45 -2.77
CA PHE A 125 9.54 7.34 -3.90
C PHE A 125 8.34 7.39 -4.86
N TYR A 126 7.74 6.23 -5.15
CA TYR A 126 6.64 6.11 -6.11
C TYR A 126 5.24 6.23 -5.48
N LEU A 127 5.11 6.46 -4.17
CA LEU A 127 3.80 6.73 -3.57
C LEU A 127 3.20 8.01 -4.15
N GLU A 128 2.03 7.91 -4.75
CA GLU A 128 1.26 9.05 -5.26
C GLU A 128 0.56 9.78 -4.10
N ASP A 129 -0.01 9.01 -3.16
CA ASP A 129 -0.65 9.55 -1.95
C ASP A 129 -0.09 8.90 -0.68
N VAL A 130 0.80 9.64 -0.01
CA VAL A 130 1.44 9.19 1.23
C VAL A 130 0.43 9.09 2.37
N TYR A 131 -0.52 10.05 2.47
CA TYR A 131 -1.51 10.02 3.53
C TYR A 131 -2.40 8.79 3.42
N ASP A 132 -3.02 8.58 2.26
CA ASP A 132 -3.92 7.45 2.02
C ASP A 132 -3.21 6.10 2.18
N SER A 133 -1.92 6.04 1.82
CA SER A 133 -1.16 4.79 1.85
C SER A 133 -0.49 4.49 3.18
N LEU A 134 -0.03 5.50 3.95
CA LEU A 134 0.76 5.27 5.17
C LEU A 134 0.06 5.74 6.46
N PHE A 135 -0.82 6.73 6.39
CA PHE A 135 -1.36 7.40 7.59
C PHE A 135 -2.88 7.30 7.71
N ARG A 136 -3.55 6.77 6.70
CA ARG A 136 -4.98 6.55 6.74
C ARG A 136 -5.29 5.13 7.19
N TYR A 137 -6.11 5.01 8.21
CA TYR A 137 -6.45 3.72 8.82
C TYR A 137 -7.08 2.74 7.82
N VAL A 138 -8.04 3.25 7.02
CA VAL A 138 -8.70 2.46 5.97
C VAL A 138 -7.69 2.01 4.90
N GLY A 139 -6.81 2.90 4.46
CA GLY A 139 -5.77 2.58 3.46
C GLY A 139 -4.83 1.48 3.96
N VAL A 140 -4.33 1.62 5.17
CA VAL A 140 -3.40 0.69 5.79
C VAL A 140 -4.03 -0.71 5.99
N LEU A 141 -5.22 -0.79 6.58
CA LEU A 141 -5.86 -2.09 6.85
C LEU A 141 -6.46 -2.75 5.60
N THR A 142 -6.84 -1.98 4.61
CA THR A 142 -7.38 -2.54 3.38
C THR A 142 -6.29 -2.98 2.41
N TYR A 143 -5.27 -2.15 2.21
CA TYR A 143 -4.27 -2.38 1.16
C TYR A 143 -2.95 -2.93 1.70
N GLN A 144 -2.30 -2.23 2.63
CA GLN A 144 -0.99 -2.67 3.13
C GLN A 144 -1.08 -4.00 3.89
N LEU A 145 -2.08 -4.16 4.77
CA LEU A 145 -2.27 -5.42 5.48
C LEU A 145 -2.54 -6.57 4.50
N GLY A 146 -3.40 -6.34 3.50
CA GLY A 146 -3.69 -7.34 2.48
C GLY A 146 -2.43 -7.82 1.75
N PHE A 147 -1.53 -6.89 1.40
CA PHE A 147 -0.23 -7.22 0.82
C PHE A 147 0.68 -8.01 1.80
N LEU A 148 0.78 -7.59 3.06
CA LEU A 148 1.57 -8.32 4.07
C LEU A 148 1.05 -9.74 4.29
N LEU A 149 -0.26 -9.94 4.32
CA LEU A 149 -0.87 -11.26 4.43
C LEU A 149 -0.55 -12.13 3.20
N MET A 150 -0.53 -11.55 2.00
CA MET A 150 -0.11 -12.23 0.78
C MET A 150 1.36 -12.69 0.86
N LEU A 151 2.25 -11.81 1.32
CA LEU A 151 3.66 -12.16 1.55
C LEU A 151 3.82 -13.28 2.59
N LEU A 152 3.10 -13.20 3.72
CA LEU A 152 3.12 -14.24 4.75
C LEU A 152 2.64 -15.57 4.19
N SER A 153 1.56 -15.58 3.40
CA SER A 153 1.10 -16.78 2.69
C SER A 153 2.21 -17.38 1.85
N GLY A 154 2.85 -16.58 1.00
CA GLY A 154 3.98 -17.02 0.17
C GLY A 154 5.14 -17.60 1.00
N ILE A 155 5.52 -16.93 2.10
CA ILE A 155 6.58 -17.42 3.02
C ILE A 155 6.23 -18.80 3.59
N PHE A 156 5.00 -19.00 4.04
CA PHE A 156 4.59 -20.26 4.62
C PHE A 156 4.50 -21.38 3.58
N PHE A 157 4.07 -21.11 2.36
CA PHE A 157 4.15 -22.10 1.27
C PHE A 157 5.60 -22.46 0.93
N ILE A 158 6.51 -21.49 0.86
CA ILE A 158 7.95 -21.75 0.63
C ILE A 158 8.54 -22.60 1.76
N ARG A 159 8.23 -22.27 3.02
CA ARG A 159 8.69 -23.04 4.19
C ARG A 159 8.11 -24.46 4.22
N ALA A 160 6.88 -24.65 3.77
CA ALA A 160 6.25 -25.96 3.69
C ALA A 160 6.94 -26.86 2.64
N GLU A 161 7.52 -26.31 1.58
CA GLU A 161 8.32 -27.07 0.62
C GLU A 161 9.69 -27.46 1.18
N SER A 162 10.33 -26.58 1.94
CA SER A 162 11.71 -26.74 2.42
C SER A 162 11.82 -27.52 3.73
N ASN A 163 10.83 -27.44 4.62
CA ASN A 163 10.90 -28.02 5.97
C ASN A 163 9.84 -29.13 6.17
N LYS A 164 10.29 -30.38 6.21
CA LYS A 164 9.39 -31.55 6.37
C LYS A 164 8.77 -31.65 7.76
N GLY A 165 9.45 -31.20 8.83
CA GLY A 165 9.01 -31.40 10.21
C GLY A 165 7.74 -30.64 10.60
N ILE A 166 7.55 -29.43 10.09
CA ILE A 166 6.38 -28.56 10.35
C ILE A 166 5.59 -28.24 9.08
N ARG A 167 5.67 -29.12 8.10
CA ARG A 167 5.09 -28.92 6.77
C ARG A 167 3.60 -28.62 6.81
N ILE A 168 2.83 -29.43 7.58
CA ILE A 168 1.38 -29.31 7.67
C ILE A 168 1.00 -27.96 8.28
N LEU A 169 1.65 -27.55 9.38
CA LEU A 169 1.40 -26.27 10.02
C LEU A 169 1.69 -25.10 9.03
N ASN A 170 2.79 -25.18 8.31
CA ASN A 170 3.12 -24.16 7.31
C ASN A 170 2.07 -24.09 6.18
N PHE A 171 1.53 -25.23 5.72
CA PHE A 171 0.43 -25.19 4.76
C PHE A 171 -0.83 -24.56 5.34
N ILE A 172 -1.24 -24.95 6.56
CA ILE A 172 -2.40 -24.36 7.24
C ILE A 172 -2.25 -22.84 7.35
N LEU A 173 -1.09 -22.36 7.79
CA LEU A 173 -0.81 -20.92 7.90
C LEU A 173 -0.77 -20.25 6.51
N GLY A 174 -0.22 -20.92 5.49
CA GLY A 174 -0.23 -20.45 4.12
C GLY A 174 -1.64 -20.23 3.58
N PHE A 175 -2.54 -21.20 3.77
CA PHE A 175 -3.95 -21.10 3.39
C PHE A 175 -4.67 -20.02 4.19
N LEU A 176 -4.47 -19.97 5.53
CA LEU A 176 -5.08 -18.95 6.38
C LEU A 176 -4.75 -17.53 5.90
N PHE A 177 -3.46 -17.23 5.72
CA PHE A 177 -3.03 -15.92 5.28
C PHE A 177 -3.45 -15.60 3.84
N LEU A 178 -3.54 -16.60 2.95
CA LEU A 178 -4.08 -16.43 1.61
C LEU A 178 -5.55 -16.00 1.66
N GLY A 179 -6.37 -16.71 2.42
CA GLY A 179 -7.79 -16.38 2.58
C GLY A 179 -8.00 -15.00 3.20
N LEU A 180 -7.25 -14.66 4.26
CA LEU A 180 -7.30 -13.34 4.88
C LEU A 180 -6.85 -12.22 3.90
N SER A 181 -5.82 -12.47 3.09
CA SER A 181 -5.38 -11.50 2.07
C SER A 181 -6.46 -11.27 1.01
N ILE A 182 -7.08 -12.33 0.49
CA ILE A 182 -8.16 -12.25 -0.50
C ILE A 182 -9.34 -11.46 0.06
N GLY A 183 -9.68 -11.65 1.32
CA GLY A 183 -10.75 -10.93 2.00
C GLY A 183 -10.43 -9.48 2.35
N ALA A 184 -9.22 -9.01 2.14
CA ALA A 184 -8.84 -7.63 2.47
C ALA A 184 -9.36 -6.62 1.43
N ASN A 185 -9.23 -6.91 0.15
CA ASN A 185 -9.77 -6.08 -0.93
C ASN A 185 -9.83 -6.85 -2.27
N GLU A 186 -10.52 -6.27 -3.24
CA GLU A 186 -10.75 -6.87 -4.57
C GLU A 186 -9.45 -7.04 -5.37
N MET A 187 -8.46 -6.16 -5.16
CA MET A 187 -7.15 -6.26 -5.83
C MET A 187 -6.36 -7.48 -5.30
N ASN A 188 -6.31 -7.66 -3.98
CA ASN A 188 -5.68 -8.84 -3.38
C ASN A 188 -6.41 -10.14 -3.75
N MET A 189 -7.73 -10.09 -3.90
CA MET A 189 -8.51 -11.20 -4.44
C MET A 189 -8.02 -11.58 -5.83
N LEU A 190 -7.91 -10.61 -6.73
CA LEU A 190 -7.38 -10.82 -8.09
C LEU A 190 -5.96 -11.41 -8.05
N TYR A 191 -5.08 -10.83 -7.23
CA TYR A 191 -3.67 -11.27 -7.13
C TYR A 191 -3.54 -12.66 -6.52
N GLY A 192 -4.37 -13.00 -5.54
CA GLY A 192 -4.41 -14.33 -4.91
C GLY A 192 -4.81 -15.41 -5.92
N VAL A 193 -5.87 -15.17 -6.70
CA VAL A 193 -6.34 -16.12 -7.73
C VAL A 193 -5.33 -16.21 -8.87
N LEU A 194 -4.87 -15.09 -9.41
CA LEU A 194 -3.90 -15.05 -10.50
C LEU A 194 -2.56 -15.70 -10.10
N GLY A 195 -2.04 -15.34 -8.93
CA GLY A 195 -0.78 -15.88 -8.43
C GLY A 195 -0.82 -17.39 -8.21
N THR A 196 -1.88 -17.89 -7.55
CA THR A 196 -2.03 -19.34 -7.33
C THR A 196 -2.24 -20.10 -8.64
N CYS A 197 -2.95 -19.53 -9.61
CA CYS A 197 -3.15 -20.09 -10.94
C CYS A 197 -1.81 -20.23 -11.69
N VAL A 198 -1.05 -19.16 -11.78
CA VAL A 198 0.25 -19.15 -12.47
C VAL A 198 1.25 -20.11 -11.79
N ILE A 199 1.30 -20.12 -10.45
CA ILE A 199 2.16 -21.04 -9.71
C ILE A 199 1.74 -22.49 -9.94
N TRP A 200 0.44 -22.81 -9.92
CA TRP A 200 -0.05 -24.14 -10.20
C TRP A 200 0.29 -24.62 -11.62
N ILE A 201 0.04 -23.77 -12.64
CA ILE A 201 0.40 -24.07 -14.04
C ILE A 201 1.90 -24.32 -14.16
N PHE A 202 2.73 -23.47 -13.59
CA PHE A 202 4.18 -23.62 -13.60
C PHE A 202 4.62 -24.93 -12.94
N LYS A 203 4.12 -25.24 -11.75
CA LYS A 203 4.46 -26.48 -11.03
C LYS A 203 3.96 -27.73 -11.77
N ARG A 204 2.82 -27.66 -12.43
CA ARG A 204 2.23 -28.79 -13.14
C ARG A 204 2.91 -29.10 -14.46
N PHE A 205 3.19 -28.07 -15.25
CA PHE A 205 3.58 -28.26 -16.67
C PHE A 205 5.06 -27.97 -16.94
N ILE A 206 5.71 -27.17 -16.10
CA ILE A 206 7.10 -26.74 -16.34
C ILE A 206 8.06 -27.39 -15.35
N SER A 207 7.75 -27.36 -14.05
CA SER A 207 8.64 -27.91 -13.01
C SER A 207 8.50 -29.41 -12.81
N GLY A 208 7.38 -30.02 -13.23
CA GLY A 208 7.12 -31.47 -13.02
C GLY A 208 7.00 -31.87 -11.54
N SER A 209 6.91 -30.90 -10.61
CA SER A 209 6.87 -31.14 -9.18
C SER A 209 5.45 -31.39 -8.68
N ASN A 210 5.32 -31.80 -7.39
CA ASN A 210 4.00 -32.06 -6.79
C ASN A 210 3.12 -30.80 -6.81
N SER A 211 2.19 -30.75 -7.79
CA SER A 211 1.30 -29.61 -8.03
C SER A 211 -0.01 -29.65 -7.23
N LYS A 212 -0.29 -30.76 -6.49
CA LYS A 212 -1.58 -30.98 -5.81
C LYS A 212 -1.89 -29.88 -4.77
N VAL A 213 -0.89 -29.45 -3.99
CA VAL A 213 -1.09 -28.42 -2.97
C VAL A 213 -1.39 -27.06 -3.63
N TYR A 214 -0.73 -26.74 -4.72
CA TYR A 214 -0.97 -25.48 -5.45
C TYR A 214 -2.31 -25.50 -6.19
N PHE A 215 -2.77 -26.68 -6.63
CA PHE A 215 -4.13 -26.84 -7.13
C PHE A 215 -5.17 -26.61 -6.01
N ALA A 216 -4.94 -27.18 -4.83
CA ALA A 216 -5.79 -26.92 -3.68
C ALA A 216 -5.77 -25.44 -3.29
N ALA A 217 -4.62 -24.77 -3.35
CA ALA A 217 -4.52 -23.33 -3.10
C ALA A 217 -5.30 -22.51 -4.13
N LEU A 218 -5.28 -22.90 -5.41
CA LEU A 218 -6.09 -22.26 -6.46
C LEU A 218 -7.59 -22.45 -6.17
N LEU A 219 -8.05 -23.65 -5.88
CA LEU A 219 -9.47 -23.88 -5.56
C LEU A 219 -9.90 -23.10 -4.32
N TYR A 220 -9.06 -23.07 -3.29
CA TYR A 220 -9.32 -22.30 -2.08
C TYR A 220 -9.36 -20.79 -2.37
N SER A 221 -8.43 -20.26 -3.18
CA SER A 221 -8.44 -18.84 -3.55
C SER A 221 -9.68 -18.47 -4.37
N ILE A 222 -10.14 -19.35 -5.28
CA ILE A 222 -11.40 -19.16 -6.00
C ILE A 222 -12.59 -19.18 -5.01
N PHE A 223 -12.62 -20.11 -4.07
CA PHE A 223 -13.67 -20.15 -3.06
C PHE A 223 -13.72 -18.86 -2.23
N CYS A 224 -12.56 -18.38 -1.72
CA CYS A 224 -12.48 -17.11 -1.00
C CYS A 224 -12.88 -15.91 -1.87
N ALA A 225 -12.51 -15.92 -3.14
CA ALA A 225 -12.90 -14.87 -4.10
C ALA A 225 -14.42 -14.85 -4.33
N LEU A 226 -15.06 -16.02 -4.43
CA LEU A 226 -16.51 -16.11 -4.57
C LEU A 226 -17.24 -15.51 -3.34
N ILE A 227 -16.72 -15.71 -2.13
CA ILE A 227 -17.28 -15.06 -0.92
C ILE A 227 -17.26 -13.54 -1.05
N VAL A 228 -16.15 -12.97 -1.57
CA VAL A 228 -16.03 -11.52 -1.79
C VAL A 228 -16.97 -11.05 -2.89
N ILE A 229 -16.96 -11.71 -4.06
CA ILE A 229 -17.72 -11.27 -5.25
C ILE A 229 -19.23 -11.37 -5.03
N LEU A 230 -19.69 -12.48 -4.41
CA LEU A 230 -21.10 -12.75 -4.21
C LEU A 230 -21.72 -12.03 -3.00
N ALA A 231 -20.96 -11.19 -2.31
CA ALA A 231 -21.49 -10.41 -1.20
C ALA A 231 -22.61 -9.46 -1.69
N PRO A 232 -23.79 -9.45 -1.04
CA PRO A 232 -24.91 -8.60 -1.46
C PRO A 232 -24.54 -7.11 -1.53
N GLY A 233 -23.70 -6.62 -0.60
CA GLY A 233 -23.24 -5.25 -0.57
C GLY A 233 -22.52 -4.81 -1.84
N ASN A 234 -21.81 -5.70 -2.55
CA ASN A 234 -21.21 -5.36 -3.83
C ASN A 234 -22.25 -5.05 -4.91
N THR A 235 -23.40 -5.73 -4.89
CA THR A 235 -24.51 -5.45 -5.82
C THR A 235 -25.13 -4.08 -5.53
N VAL A 236 -25.33 -3.75 -4.25
CA VAL A 236 -25.84 -2.43 -3.82
C VAL A 236 -24.89 -1.32 -4.29
N ARG A 237 -23.59 -1.52 -4.06
CA ARG A 237 -22.56 -0.57 -4.48
C ARG A 237 -22.52 -0.40 -6.00
N LEU A 238 -22.53 -1.48 -6.77
CA LEU A 238 -22.54 -1.43 -8.21
C LEU A 238 -23.77 -0.67 -8.76
N GLN A 239 -24.93 -0.81 -8.16
CA GLN A 239 -26.14 -0.08 -8.57
C GLN A 239 -26.06 1.43 -8.28
N SER A 240 -25.36 1.83 -7.22
CA SER A 240 -25.23 3.25 -6.84
C SER A 240 -24.17 4.02 -7.64
N GLU A 241 -23.17 3.34 -8.17
CA GLU A 241 -21.99 3.99 -8.77
C GLU A 241 -22.02 4.01 -10.31
N HIS A 242 -22.97 3.31 -11.04
CA HIS A 242 -22.76 3.05 -12.48
C HIS A 242 -23.87 3.39 -13.46
N GLY A 243 -23.47 4.22 -14.42
CA GLY A 243 -23.87 4.04 -15.82
C GLY A 243 -22.86 3.09 -16.49
N GLY A 244 -23.31 1.90 -16.90
CA GLY A 244 -22.47 0.84 -17.43
C GLY A 244 -21.54 1.30 -18.56
N MET A 245 -20.24 1.06 -18.41
CA MET A 245 -19.26 1.34 -19.45
C MET A 245 -19.38 0.30 -20.57
N ASN A 246 -19.37 0.74 -21.83
CA ASN A 246 -19.31 -0.17 -22.97
C ASN A 246 -18.02 -1.00 -22.90
N VAL A 247 -18.11 -2.31 -23.17
CA VAL A 247 -16.99 -3.25 -23.12
C VAL A 247 -15.80 -2.77 -23.96
N LEU A 248 -16.03 -2.19 -25.14
CA LEU A 248 -14.96 -1.66 -25.98
C LEU A 248 -14.23 -0.49 -25.30
N ASN A 249 -14.98 0.45 -24.73
CA ASN A 249 -14.40 1.57 -23.97
C ASN A 249 -13.64 1.06 -22.74
N LEU A 250 -14.18 0.07 -22.04
CA LEU A 250 -13.49 -0.56 -20.91
C LEU A 250 -12.14 -1.14 -21.35
N LEU A 251 -12.07 -1.86 -22.46
CA LEU A 251 -10.80 -2.41 -22.96
C LEU A 251 -9.82 -1.30 -23.36
N ILE A 252 -10.25 -0.31 -24.14
CA ILE A 252 -9.39 0.79 -24.60
C ILE A 252 -8.83 1.56 -23.39
N THR A 253 -9.68 1.94 -22.45
CA THR A 253 -9.25 2.68 -21.25
C THR A 253 -8.35 1.85 -20.35
N THR A 254 -8.62 0.54 -20.18
CA THR A 254 -7.80 -0.39 -19.41
C THR A 254 -6.39 -0.48 -19.99
N PHE A 255 -6.23 -0.73 -21.28
CA PHE A 255 -4.92 -0.84 -21.91
C PHE A 255 -4.21 0.51 -21.96
N GLY A 256 -4.91 1.60 -22.27
CA GLY A 256 -4.36 2.95 -22.25
C GLY A 256 -3.82 3.36 -20.89
N SER A 257 -4.60 3.15 -19.83
CA SER A 257 -4.17 3.46 -18.45
C SER A 257 -3.03 2.55 -17.99
N SER A 258 -3.04 1.27 -18.38
CA SER A 258 -1.93 0.35 -18.08
C SER A 258 -0.63 0.79 -18.75
N ALA A 259 -0.70 1.20 -20.01
CA ALA A 259 0.46 1.71 -20.75
C ALA A 259 0.99 3.00 -20.12
N ASN A 260 0.10 3.92 -19.73
CA ASN A 260 0.48 5.16 -19.05
C ASN A 260 1.18 4.88 -17.71
N LEU A 261 0.66 3.95 -16.89
CA LEU A 261 1.32 3.58 -15.62
C LEU A 261 2.72 3.00 -15.85
N TRP A 262 2.87 2.09 -16.82
CA TRP A 262 4.18 1.55 -17.17
C TRP A 262 5.12 2.66 -17.66
N PHE A 263 4.62 3.58 -18.47
CA PHE A 263 5.39 4.72 -18.94
C PHE A 263 5.86 5.61 -17.77
N ASP A 264 4.97 5.94 -16.84
CA ASP A 264 5.27 6.75 -15.66
C ASP A 264 6.34 6.08 -14.78
N TRP A 265 6.23 4.77 -14.51
CA TRP A 265 7.19 4.06 -13.66
C TRP A 265 8.56 3.86 -14.32
N LEU A 266 8.63 3.84 -15.64
CA LEU A 266 9.87 3.62 -16.39
C LEU A 266 10.51 4.92 -16.87
N SER A 267 9.73 6.00 -17.08
CA SER A 267 10.18 7.24 -17.72
C SER A 267 11.26 7.98 -16.91
N ASN A 268 11.15 7.98 -15.59
CA ASN A 268 12.16 8.58 -14.72
C ASN A 268 13.42 7.72 -14.54
N GLY A 269 13.41 6.49 -15.05
CA GLY A 269 14.54 5.56 -15.04
C GLY A 269 14.92 4.99 -13.68
N MET A 270 14.31 5.44 -12.57
CA MET A 270 14.71 5.05 -11.21
C MET A 270 14.51 3.57 -10.93
N LEU A 271 13.36 3.00 -11.33
CA LEU A 271 13.11 1.57 -11.21
C LEU A 271 14.19 0.76 -11.92
N ILE A 272 14.59 1.19 -13.11
CA ILE A 272 15.62 0.54 -13.93
C ILE A 272 17.00 0.71 -13.29
N TRP A 273 17.39 1.93 -12.94
CA TRP A 273 18.73 2.24 -12.42
C TRP A 273 18.97 1.56 -11.07
N VAL A 274 18.05 1.69 -10.13
CA VAL A 274 18.19 1.03 -8.82
C VAL A 274 18.20 -0.47 -8.97
N SER A 275 17.41 -1.03 -9.89
CA SER A 275 17.43 -2.47 -10.19
C SER A 275 18.78 -2.91 -10.76
N LEU A 276 19.31 -2.22 -11.75
CA LEU A 276 20.60 -2.54 -12.37
C LEU A 276 21.76 -2.46 -11.37
N LEU A 277 21.72 -1.50 -10.45
CA LEU A 277 22.75 -1.35 -9.42
C LEU A 277 22.55 -2.27 -8.21
N ALA A 278 21.31 -2.61 -7.86
CA ALA A 278 21.02 -3.57 -6.80
C ALA A 278 21.49 -4.98 -7.16
N ILE A 279 21.36 -5.37 -8.44
CA ILE A 279 21.75 -6.68 -8.94
C ILE A 279 23.19 -7.06 -8.58
N PRO A 280 24.24 -6.28 -8.89
CA PRO A 280 25.62 -6.58 -8.52
C PRO A 280 25.84 -6.69 -7.00
N VAL A 281 25.20 -5.82 -6.23
CA VAL A 281 25.34 -5.78 -4.76
C VAL A 281 24.71 -7.03 -4.11
N LEU A 282 23.59 -7.48 -4.64
CA LEU A 282 22.85 -8.64 -4.13
C LEU A 282 23.54 -9.96 -4.48
N TRP A 283 24.28 -10.02 -5.60
CA TRP A 283 24.82 -11.26 -6.16
C TRP A 283 26.26 -11.54 -5.85
N MET A 284 26.82 -10.83 -4.87
CA MET A 284 28.15 -11.12 -4.38
C MET A 284 28.23 -12.55 -3.81
N LYS A 285 28.82 -13.46 -4.63
CA LYS A 285 29.11 -14.88 -4.39
C LYS A 285 27.93 -15.86 -4.23
N GLY A 286 27.67 -16.60 -5.25
CA GLY A 286 27.77 -18.05 -5.49
C GLY A 286 26.72 -18.97 -4.86
N GLU A 287 25.96 -18.58 -3.86
CA GLU A 287 25.02 -19.50 -3.21
C GLU A 287 23.60 -18.95 -3.18
N MET A 288 23.04 -18.74 -4.39
CA MET A 288 21.61 -18.44 -4.50
C MET A 288 20.81 -19.75 -4.48
N ASN A 289 20.81 -20.46 -3.40
CA ASN A 289 19.82 -21.48 -3.15
C ASN A 289 18.55 -20.80 -2.61
N PHE A 290 17.78 -20.21 -3.52
CA PHE A 290 16.39 -19.97 -3.21
C PHE A 290 15.72 -21.32 -3.11
N GLY A 291 15.24 -21.70 -1.95
CA GLY A 291 14.54 -22.97 -1.74
C GLY A 291 13.24 -23.12 -2.55
N PHE A 292 12.91 -22.11 -3.34
CA PHE A 292 11.69 -22.04 -4.13
C PHE A 292 12.00 -22.10 -5.63
N SER A 293 11.56 -23.17 -6.26
CA SER A 293 11.85 -23.49 -7.68
C SER A 293 11.37 -22.42 -8.68
N LEU A 294 10.43 -21.56 -8.29
CA LEU A 294 9.92 -20.47 -9.12
C LEU A 294 11.03 -19.49 -9.55
N PHE A 295 12.06 -19.28 -8.71
CA PHE A 295 13.18 -18.41 -9.06
C PHE A 295 14.15 -19.01 -10.06
N ASN A 296 13.97 -20.27 -10.46
CA ASN A 296 14.78 -20.89 -11.50
C ASN A 296 14.27 -20.58 -12.91
N ASP A 297 13.07 -20.01 -13.03
CA ASP A 297 12.44 -19.67 -14.31
C ASP A 297 11.87 -18.26 -14.24
N TYR A 298 12.14 -17.44 -15.24
CA TYR A 298 11.67 -16.06 -15.32
C TYR A 298 10.23 -15.95 -15.85
N ARG A 299 9.73 -16.98 -16.54
CA ARG A 299 8.43 -16.96 -17.23
C ARG A 299 7.24 -16.69 -16.29
N PRO A 300 7.12 -17.34 -15.12
CA PRO A 300 6.02 -17.03 -14.19
C PRO A 300 5.99 -15.57 -13.74
N TRP A 301 7.17 -15.01 -13.45
CA TRP A 301 7.31 -13.61 -13.02
C TRP A 301 6.93 -12.64 -14.12
N LEU A 302 7.37 -12.92 -15.37
CA LEU A 302 7.04 -12.11 -16.53
C LEU A 302 5.53 -12.17 -16.82
N ILE A 303 4.92 -13.36 -16.78
CA ILE A 303 3.47 -13.52 -17.00
C ILE A 303 2.69 -12.75 -15.94
N LEU A 304 3.02 -12.92 -14.65
CA LEU A 304 2.38 -12.18 -13.57
C LEU A 304 2.52 -10.67 -13.75
N LEU A 305 3.72 -10.20 -14.07
CA LEU A 305 4.00 -8.78 -14.26
C LEU A 305 3.20 -8.17 -15.42
N LEU A 306 3.10 -8.88 -16.55
CA LEU A 306 2.34 -8.43 -17.71
C LEU A 306 0.82 -8.46 -17.48
N LEU A 307 0.32 -9.37 -16.64
CA LEU A 307 -1.12 -9.51 -16.40
C LEU A 307 -1.61 -8.64 -15.22
N ILE A 308 -0.79 -8.42 -14.19
CA ILE A 308 -1.26 -7.77 -12.95
C ILE A 308 -1.74 -6.34 -13.21
N VAL A 309 -1.03 -5.57 -14.02
CA VAL A 309 -1.37 -4.17 -14.28
C VAL A 309 -2.67 -4.06 -15.10
N PRO A 310 -2.82 -4.67 -16.29
CA PRO A 310 -4.05 -4.54 -17.06
C PRO A 310 -5.27 -5.16 -16.36
N LEU A 311 -5.13 -6.26 -15.65
CA LEU A 311 -6.25 -6.84 -14.91
C LEU A 311 -6.68 -5.95 -13.73
N SER A 312 -5.72 -5.32 -13.06
CA SER A 312 -6.01 -4.35 -12.00
C SER A 312 -6.70 -3.12 -12.53
N MET A 313 -6.20 -2.57 -13.63
CA MET A 313 -6.79 -1.40 -14.27
C MET A 313 -8.19 -1.72 -14.82
N GLY A 314 -8.39 -2.92 -15.40
CA GLY A 314 -9.70 -3.37 -15.86
C GLY A 314 -10.71 -3.48 -14.72
N LEU A 315 -10.31 -4.05 -13.59
CA LEU A 315 -11.16 -4.15 -12.41
C LEU A 315 -11.54 -2.75 -11.88
N LEU A 316 -10.59 -1.84 -11.82
CA LEU A 316 -10.82 -0.45 -11.40
C LEU A 316 -11.75 0.29 -12.34
N MET A 317 -11.48 0.26 -13.66
CA MET A 317 -12.31 0.90 -14.66
C MET A 317 -13.74 0.39 -14.63
N TYR A 318 -13.89 -0.93 -14.45
CA TYR A 318 -15.20 -1.54 -14.30
C TYR A 318 -15.92 -1.04 -13.03
N SER A 319 -15.20 -0.96 -11.90
CA SER A 319 -15.78 -0.59 -10.61
C SER A 319 -16.08 0.91 -10.45
N THR A 320 -15.38 1.79 -11.16
CA THR A 320 -15.54 3.26 -11.06
C THR A 320 -16.28 3.88 -12.25
N GLY A 321 -16.71 3.08 -13.23
CA GLY A 321 -17.32 3.59 -14.45
C GLY A 321 -16.37 4.42 -15.34
N GLY A 322 -15.06 4.34 -15.10
CA GLY A 322 -14.03 5.07 -15.84
C GLY A 322 -13.65 6.42 -15.25
N ASP A 323 -14.20 6.78 -14.09
CA ASP A 323 -13.83 7.98 -13.36
C ASP A 323 -12.46 7.86 -12.69
N ALA A 324 -11.97 8.96 -12.12
CA ALA A 324 -10.62 9.08 -11.55
C ALA A 324 -10.24 7.94 -10.60
N PHE A 325 -9.02 7.44 -10.74
CA PHE A 325 -8.48 6.39 -9.88
C PHE A 325 -8.12 6.93 -8.50
N PRO A 326 -8.50 6.23 -7.42
CA PRO A 326 -7.93 6.51 -6.12
C PRO A 326 -6.42 6.20 -6.12
N GLU A 327 -5.58 7.19 -5.80
CA GLU A 327 -4.11 7.09 -5.81
C GLU A 327 -3.59 5.93 -4.95
N ARG A 328 -4.25 5.68 -3.79
CA ARG A 328 -3.94 4.54 -2.90
C ARG A 328 -4.00 3.16 -3.57
N ILE A 329 -4.81 3.01 -4.63
CA ILE A 329 -4.90 1.74 -5.36
C ILE A 329 -3.70 1.59 -6.29
N ILE A 330 -3.23 2.68 -6.88
CA ILE A 330 -2.02 2.71 -7.70
C ILE A 330 -0.80 2.38 -6.84
N ASP A 331 -0.72 2.97 -5.65
CA ASP A 331 0.34 2.69 -4.67
C ASP A 331 0.35 1.22 -4.24
N HIS A 332 -0.85 0.65 -4.03
CA HIS A 332 -0.99 -0.77 -3.71
C HIS A 332 -0.60 -1.68 -4.89
N LEU A 333 -0.97 -1.32 -6.11
CA LEU A 333 -0.54 -2.04 -7.31
C LEU A 333 0.99 -1.96 -7.47
N PHE A 334 1.57 -0.79 -7.24
CA PHE A 334 3.01 -0.58 -7.39
C PHE A 334 3.84 -1.49 -6.49
N ILE A 335 3.48 -1.67 -5.21
CA ILE A 335 4.25 -2.57 -4.33
C ILE A 335 4.24 -4.02 -4.83
N HIS A 336 3.13 -4.50 -5.39
CA HIS A 336 3.06 -5.83 -6.01
C HIS A 336 3.93 -5.91 -7.26
N VAL A 337 3.87 -4.90 -8.12
CA VAL A 337 4.72 -4.79 -9.32
C VAL A 337 6.19 -4.79 -8.94
N LEU A 338 6.58 -4.04 -7.90
CA LEU A 338 7.96 -4.01 -7.41
C LEU A 338 8.47 -5.38 -6.99
N PHE A 339 7.65 -6.17 -6.27
CA PHE A 339 8.03 -7.53 -5.88
C PHE A 339 8.11 -8.50 -7.07
N LEU A 340 7.18 -8.41 -8.01
CA LEU A 340 7.22 -9.20 -9.25
C LEU A 340 8.42 -8.82 -10.12
N TRP A 341 8.72 -7.53 -10.23
CA TRP A 341 9.88 -7.00 -10.93
C TRP A 341 11.19 -7.56 -10.36
N LEU A 342 11.34 -7.55 -9.03
CA LEU A 342 12.50 -8.13 -8.37
C LEU A 342 12.58 -9.64 -8.59
N GLY A 343 11.47 -10.37 -8.53
CA GLY A 343 11.40 -11.79 -8.85
C GLY A 343 11.85 -12.08 -10.28
N LEU A 344 11.41 -11.28 -11.24
CA LEU A 344 11.83 -11.35 -12.64
C LEU A 344 13.33 -11.11 -12.80
N LEU A 345 13.86 -10.04 -12.22
CA LEU A 345 15.28 -9.70 -12.28
C LEU A 345 16.16 -10.82 -11.68
N ILE A 346 15.80 -11.34 -10.52
CA ILE A 346 16.49 -12.46 -9.88
C ILE A 346 16.50 -13.67 -10.80
N SER A 347 15.38 -14.01 -11.41
CA SER A 347 15.23 -15.19 -12.26
C SER A 347 15.97 -15.04 -13.60
N LEU A 348 15.90 -13.87 -14.24
CA LEU A 348 16.64 -13.56 -15.48
C LEU A 348 18.14 -13.68 -15.27
N SER A 349 18.62 -13.18 -14.18
CA SER A 349 20.05 -13.20 -13.93
C SER A 349 20.61 -14.59 -13.72
N ARG A 350 19.85 -15.46 -13.07
CA ARG A 350 20.21 -16.87 -12.95
C ARG A 350 20.31 -17.53 -14.32
N LYS A 351 19.36 -17.23 -15.20
CA LYS A 351 19.33 -17.79 -16.56
C LYS A 351 20.53 -17.35 -17.40
N PHE A 352 20.93 -16.09 -17.28
CA PHE A 352 22.01 -15.52 -18.13
C PHE A 352 23.39 -15.57 -17.48
N HIS A 353 23.56 -16.32 -16.39
CA HIS A 353 24.84 -16.49 -15.68
C HIS A 353 25.56 -15.15 -15.36
N LEU A 354 24.78 -14.08 -15.15
CA LEU A 354 25.29 -12.77 -14.79
C LEU A 354 26.07 -12.69 -13.44
N PRO A 355 26.04 -13.73 -12.56
CA PRO A 355 26.70 -13.68 -11.26
C PRO A 355 28.19 -13.39 -11.29
N GLU A 356 28.91 -13.79 -12.33
CA GLU A 356 30.37 -13.57 -12.39
C GLU A 356 30.72 -12.11 -12.63
N VAL A 357 30.10 -11.47 -13.61
CA VAL A 357 30.28 -10.04 -13.91
C VAL A 357 29.74 -9.20 -12.74
N ALA A 358 28.56 -9.56 -12.23
CA ALA A 358 27.94 -8.90 -11.08
C ALA A 358 28.81 -9.04 -9.81
N SER A 359 29.46 -10.19 -9.59
CA SER A 359 30.33 -10.37 -8.40
C SER A 359 31.59 -9.50 -8.46
N GLN A 360 32.15 -9.28 -9.65
CA GLN A 360 33.28 -8.38 -9.84
C GLN A 360 32.88 -6.91 -9.62
N LEU A 361 31.75 -6.49 -10.20
CA LEU A 361 31.21 -5.14 -10.01
C LEU A 361 30.81 -4.89 -8.54
N GLY A 362 30.18 -5.86 -7.90
CA GLY A 362 29.76 -5.75 -6.49
C GLY A 362 30.89 -5.70 -5.47
N LYS A 363 32.12 -6.14 -5.83
CA LYS A 363 33.33 -5.94 -5.01
C LYS A 363 33.95 -4.56 -5.19
N ASN A 364 33.62 -3.87 -6.29
CA ASN A 364 34.16 -2.57 -6.57
C ASN A 364 33.55 -1.52 -5.63
N LYS A 365 34.40 -0.88 -4.81
CA LYS A 365 33.98 0.16 -3.89
C LYS A 365 33.35 1.36 -4.57
N ILE A 366 33.77 1.68 -5.79
CA ILE A 366 33.23 2.78 -6.61
C ILE A 366 31.76 2.44 -6.98
N VAL A 367 31.46 1.19 -7.37
CA VAL A 367 30.10 0.75 -7.68
C VAL A 367 29.20 0.78 -6.44
N GLN A 368 29.71 0.32 -5.29
CA GLN A 368 28.99 0.40 -4.02
C GLN A 368 28.68 1.84 -3.59
N PHE A 369 29.67 2.72 -3.74
CA PHE A 369 29.51 4.15 -3.46
C PHE A 369 28.55 4.82 -4.46
N GLY A 370 28.68 4.52 -5.74
CA GLY A 370 27.76 4.98 -6.78
C GLY A 370 26.31 4.56 -6.53
N PHE A 371 26.08 3.31 -6.09
CA PHE A 371 24.76 2.84 -5.68
C PHE A 371 24.21 3.63 -4.47
N PHE A 372 25.06 3.89 -3.48
CA PHE A 372 24.67 4.68 -2.31
C PHE A 372 24.30 6.13 -2.71
N ILE A 373 25.14 6.77 -3.54
CA ILE A 373 24.86 8.12 -4.03
C ILE A 373 23.56 8.14 -4.84
N LEU A 374 23.34 7.16 -5.71
CA LEU A 374 22.10 7.07 -6.48
C LEU A 374 20.87 6.93 -5.59
N LEU A 375 20.92 6.08 -4.57
CA LEU A 375 19.84 5.96 -3.59
C LEU A 375 19.61 7.29 -2.86
N LEU A 376 20.67 7.96 -2.44
CA LEU A 376 20.59 9.24 -1.76
C LEU A 376 19.95 10.31 -2.66
N VAL A 377 20.44 10.43 -3.89
CA VAL A 377 19.92 11.39 -4.88
C VAL A 377 18.46 11.09 -5.23
N THR A 378 18.11 9.80 -5.39
CA THR A 378 16.73 9.37 -5.60
C THR A 378 15.83 9.77 -4.43
N SER A 379 16.28 9.51 -3.21
CA SER A 379 15.49 9.83 -2.00
C SER A 379 15.25 11.31 -1.84
N LEU A 380 16.22 12.13 -2.21
CA LEU A 380 16.12 13.60 -2.13
C LEU A 380 15.51 14.22 -3.38
N HIS A 381 15.22 13.41 -4.40
CA HIS A 381 14.67 13.85 -5.69
C HIS A 381 15.44 15.03 -6.31
N VAL A 382 16.74 14.85 -6.49
CA VAL A 382 17.61 15.88 -7.10
C VAL A 382 17.49 15.90 -8.63
N PHE A 383 16.97 14.81 -9.24
CA PHE A 383 16.69 14.73 -10.66
C PHE A 383 15.24 15.10 -10.95
N GLY A 384 15.03 15.98 -11.91
CA GLY A 384 13.80 16.68 -12.24
C GLY A 384 12.50 15.85 -12.31
N ASP A 385 11.43 16.58 -12.51
CA ASP A 385 10.08 16.07 -12.48
C ASP A 385 9.90 14.87 -13.42
N GLY A 386 9.55 13.73 -12.87
CA GLY A 386 8.91 12.69 -13.66
C GLY A 386 7.70 13.29 -14.38
N ILE A 387 7.35 12.79 -15.54
CA ILE A 387 6.12 13.19 -16.23
C ILE A 387 4.96 12.73 -15.37
N SER A 388 4.60 13.50 -14.35
CA SER A 388 3.35 13.30 -13.63
C SER A 388 2.23 13.69 -14.58
N VAL A 389 1.42 12.72 -14.99
CA VAL A 389 0.15 13.03 -15.63
C VAL A 389 -0.70 13.68 -14.54
N ASP A 390 -0.82 15.01 -14.64
CA ASP A 390 -1.61 15.82 -13.72
C ASP A 390 -3.09 15.42 -13.85
N ARG A 391 -3.51 14.47 -13.01
CA ARG A 391 -4.88 13.90 -12.99
C ARG A 391 -5.84 14.69 -12.14
N SER A 392 -5.36 15.74 -11.49
CA SER A 392 -6.18 16.52 -10.57
C SER A 392 -6.62 17.85 -11.15
N ASP A 393 -7.83 18.23 -10.80
CA ASP A 393 -8.41 19.55 -11.12
C ASP A 393 -7.51 20.68 -10.56
N LYS A 394 -6.75 21.30 -11.45
CA LYS A 394 -5.69 22.28 -11.17
C LYS A 394 -6.11 23.47 -10.29
N SER A 395 -7.41 23.71 -10.14
CA SER A 395 -7.92 24.89 -9.46
C SER A 395 -7.78 24.84 -7.93
N ASN A 396 -7.80 23.66 -7.33
CA ASN A 396 -7.78 23.49 -5.87
C ASN A 396 -6.40 23.07 -5.31
N HIS A 397 -5.55 22.43 -6.10
CA HIS A 397 -4.22 21.99 -5.66
C HIS A 397 -3.21 23.14 -5.44
N ARG A 398 -3.33 24.25 -6.14
CA ARG A 398 -2.39 25.38 -6.00
C ARG A 398 -2.27 25.96 -4.59
N LYS A 399 -3.32 25.84 -3.79
CA LYS A 399 -3.32 26.37 -2.42
C LYS A 399 -2.52 25.52 -1.44
N TYR A 400 -2.46 24.21 -1.67
CA TYR A 400 -1.79 23.24 -0.78
C TYR A 400 -0.35 22.95 -1.20
N LEU A 401 -0.05 22.97 -2.48
CA LEU A 401 1.30 22.77 -3.03
C LEU A 401 2.26 23.94 -2.74
N SER A 402 1.75 25.14 -2.44
CA SER A 402 2.59 26.32 -2.15
C SER A 402 3.41 26.20 -0.86
N LEU A 403 3.06 25.27 0.04
CA LEU A 403 3.76 25.10 1.32
C LEU A 403 4.95 24.12 1.24
N ILE A 404 4.91 23.17 0.31
CA ILE A 404 5.97 22.17 0.13
C ILE A 404 6.32 22.09 -1.34
N GLN A 405 7.52 22.59 -1.70
CA GLN A 405 7.98 22.68 -3.10
C GLN A 405 8.84 21.51 -3.57
N SER A 406 8.88 20.41 -2.82
CA SER A 406 9.66 19.25 -3.21
C SER A 406 8.74 18.15 -3.76
N ASN A 407 9.19 17.46 -4.82
CA ASN A 407 8.48 16.31 -5.38
C ASN A 407 8.81 15.00 -4.65
N SER A 408 9.82 14.99 -3.78
CA SER A 408 10.19 13.83 -2.97
C SER A 408 9.36 13.71 -1.71
N ASN A 409 8.67 12.58 -1.54
CA ASN A 409 7.90 12.28 -0.33
C ASN A 409 8.78 12.30 0.93
N ILE A 410 10.03 11.82 0.84
CA ILE A 410 10.98 11.81 1.96
C ILE A 410 11.36 13.23 2.35
N THR A 411 11.71 14.08 1.37
CA THR A 411 12.04 15.48 1.61
C THR A 411 10.83 16.23 2.19
N ASN A 412 9.64 15.99 1.65
CA ASN A 412 8.41 16.60 2.16
C ASN A 412 8.11 16.18 3.59
N ALA A 413 8.32 14.92 3.94
CA ALA A 413 8.14 14.46 5.32
C ALA A 413 9.10 15.16 6.29
N TRP A 414 10.39 15.30 5.94
CA TRP A 414 11.35 16.06 6.73
C TRP A 414 11.01 17.55 6.83
N LEU A 415 10.60 18.18 5.73
CA LEU A 415 10.21 19.58 5.70
C LEU A 415 8.97 19.85 6.57
N THR A 416 7.97 18.98 6.51
CA THR A 416 6.75 19.05 7.32
C THR A 416 7.09 19.03 8.84
N LEU A 417 8.05 18.19 9.23
CA LEU A 417 8.53 18.13 10.60
C LEU A 417 9.37 19.37 10.98
N TRP A 418 10.30 19.76 10.13
CA TRP A 418 11.24 20.85 10.41
C TRP A 418 10.55 22.21 10.49
N LYS A 419 9.57 22.47 9.63
CA LYS A 419 8.78 23.70 9.67
C LYS A 419 7.79 23.76 10.83
N GLY A 420 7.55 22.64 11.53
CA GLY A 420 6.55 22.54 12.57
C GLY A 420 5.12 22.39 12.06
N ASP A 421 4.93 22.22 10.75
CA ASP A 421 3.61 22.11 10.11
C ASP A 421 2.82 20.93 10.68
N ALA A 422 3.48 19.79 10.93
CA ALA A 422 2.86 18.60 11.52
C ALA A 422 2.35 18.89 12.95
N GLN A 423 3.13 19.59 13.76
CA GLN A 423 2.76 19.93 15.13
C GLN A 423 1.59 20.91 15.16
N THR A 424 1.62 21.94 14.32
CA THR A 424 0.53 22.93 14.19
C THR A 424 -0.76 22.24 13.76
N TYR A 425 -0.71 21.41 12.71
CA TYR A 425 -1.84 20.62 12.24
C TYR A 425 -2.43 19.74 13.35
N HIS A 426 -1.58 19.04 14.09
CA HIS A 426 -2.00 18.18 15.20
C HIS A 426 -2.72 18.96 16.30
N GLN A 427 -2.17 20.11 16.73
CA GLN A 427 -2.75 20.95 17.77
C GLN A 427 -4.11 21.54 17.34
N GLU A 428 -4.18 22.08 16.12
CA GLU A 428 -5.43 22.62 15.57
C GLU A 428 -6.49 21.53 15.41
N SER A 429 -6.08 20.34 14.97
CA SER A 429 -6.95 19.18 14.81
C SER A 429 -7.52 18.72 16.16
N LEU A 430 -6.69 18.62 17.19
CA LEU A 430 -7.17 18.28 18.54
C LEU A 430 -8.11 19.36 19.10
N TYR A 431 -7.83 20.62 18.83
CA TYR A 431 -8.71 21.72 19.22
C TYR A 431 -10.08 21.62 18.54
N GLN A 432 -10.12 21.35 17.24
CA GLN A 432 -11.36 21.12 16.49
C GLN A 432 -12.18 19.96 17.08
N LEU A 433 -11.52 18.83 17.38
CA LEU A 433 -12.17 17.71 18.03
C LEU A 433 -12.72 18.05 19.44
N SER A 434 -12.05 18.95 20.16
CA SER A 434 -12.55 19.44 21.44
C SER A 434 -13.81 20.30 21.29
N LEU A 435 -13.86 21.13 20.24
CA LEU A 435 -15.04 21.92 19.90
C LEU A 435 -16.24 21.05 19.55
N LEU A 436 -16.02 19.96 18.77
CA LEU A 436 -17.05 18.98 18.44
C LEU A 436 -17.67 18.34 19.69
N ARG A 437 -16.85 17.98 20.68
CA ARG A 437 -17.33 17.43 21.95
C ARG A 437 -18.21 18.39 22.76
N GLN A 438 -17.98 19.67 22.59
CA GLN A 438 -18.72 20.75 23.32
C GLN A 438 -19.91 21.27 22.51
N CYS A 439 -20.04 20.89 21.25
CA CYS A 439 -21.11 21.35 20.39
C CYS A 439 -22.43 20.64 20.76
N HIS A 440 -23.48 21.41 21.04
CA HIS A 440 -24.82 20.89 21.32
C HIS A 440 -25.85 21.31 20.26
N ALA A 441 -25.41 21.91 19.17
CA ALA A 441 -26.25 22.28 18.03
C ALA A 441 -26.35 21.14 17.00
N ASP A 442 -27.46 21.07 16.29
CA ASP A 442 -27.64 20.10 15.18
C ASP A 442 -26.57 20.22 14.10
N THR A 443 -26.05 21.43 13.88
CA THR A 443 -24.97 21.70 12.92
C THR A 443 -23.83 22.43 13.65
N CYS A 444 -22.66 21.80 13.66
CA CYS A 444 -21.44 22.38 14.22
C CYS A 444 -20.59 22.99 13.13
N TYR A 445 -20.19 24.24 13.33
CA TYR A 445 -19.27 24.94 12.44
C TYR A 445 -17.87 24.93 13.05
N ILE A 446 -16.91 24.45 12.28
CA ILE A 446 -15.51 24.34 12.72
C ILE A 446 -14.65 25.03 11.67
N ASP A 447 -13.66 25.79 12.12
CA ASP A 447 -12.67 26.35 11.22
C ASP A 447 -11.77 25.23 10.66
N ALA A 448 -11.47 25.27 9.37
CA ALA A 448 -10.50 24.34 8.80
C ALA A 448 -9.11 24.60 9.41
N PRO A 449 -8.24 23.58 9.55
CA PRO A 449 -6.87 23.82 9.98
C PRO A 449 -6.17 24.85 9.10
N SER A 450 -5.36 25.71 9.72
CA SER A 450 -4.62 26.76 9.01
C SER A 450 -3.53 26.21 8.09
N ILE A 451 -3.01 25.03 8.44
CA ILE A 451 -1.98 24.31 7.72
C ILE A 451 -2.50 22.89 7.42
N LEU A 452 -2.39 22.49 6.16
CA LEU A 452 -2.81 21.18 5.66
C LEU A 452 -1.58 20.45 5.08
N PRO A 453 -0.80 19.73 5.92
CA PRO A 453 0.39 19.05 5.45
C PRO A 453 0.01 17.89 4.52
N LYS A 454 0.52 17.87 3.29
CA LYS A 454 0.26 16.82 2.31
C LYS A 454 0.50 15.40 2.87
N MET A 455 1.41 15.27 3.83
CA MET A 455 1.76 13.99 4.44
C MET A 455 0.73 13.47 5.45
N LEU A 456 -0.11 14.34 6.01
CA LEU A 456 -1.06 14.04 7.09
C LEU A 456 -2.51 14.41 6.75
N TYR A 457 -2.76 14.90 5.56
CA TYR A 457 -4.07 15.39 5.16
C TYR A 457 -4.44 14.95 3.75
N ASP A 458 -5.68 14.48 3.59
CA ASP A 458 -6.26 14.14 2.30
C ASP A 458 -7.06 15.34 1.74
N PRO A 459 -6.61 15.96 0.64
CA PRO A 459 -7.34 17.06 0.01
C PRO A 459 -8.71 16.66 -0.55
N PHE A 460 -8.97 15.36 -0.77
CA PHE A 460 -10.29 14.89 -1.21
C PHE A 460 -11.33 14.95 -0.10
N SER A 461 -10.94 14.87 1.17
CA SER A 461 -11.85 15.04 2.30
C SER A 461 -12.47 16.45 2.32
N ASP A 462 -11.74 17.47 1.85
CA ASP A 462 -12.20 18.85 1.80
C ASP A 462 -13.42 19.08 0.88
N ARG A 463 -13.53 18.34 -0.23
CA ARG A 463 -14.69 18.45 -1.15
C ARG A 463 -16.00 17.95 -0.53
N ARG A 464 -15.92 16.88 0.27
CA ARG A 464 -17.08 16.31 0.97
C ARG A 464 -17.43 17.10 2.22
N ASN A 465 -16.45 17.62 2.93
CA ASN A 465 -16.64 18.47 4.11
C ASN A 465 -17.45 19.73 3.83
N ARG A 466 -17.47 20.26 2.60
CA ARG A 466 -18.33 21.38 2.19
C ARG A 466 -19.82 21.03 2.25
N ARG A 467 -20.20 19.76 2.20
CA ARG A 467 -21.61 19.30 2.28
C ARG A 467 -22.05 18.99 3.71
N GLY A 468 -21.13 19.02 4.68
CA GLY A 468 -21.36 18.62 6.06
C GLY A 468 -21.14 17.10 6.26
N ASP A 469 -20.53 16.75 7.37
CA ASP A 469 -20.25 15.36 7.72
C ASP A 469 -21.13 14.93 8.89
N PRO A 470 -22.11 14.03 8.66
CA PRO A 470 -22.95 13.53 9.75
C PRO A 470 -22.20 12.59 10.70
N PHE A 471 -21.14 11.90 10.23
CA PHE A 471 -20.51 10.82 11.00
C PHE A 471 -19.54 11.36 12.07
N ILE A 472 -18.73 12.35 11.75
CA ILE A 472 -17.80 12.96 12.72
C ILE A 472 -18.60 13.57 13.88
N GLY A 473 -19.65 14.32 13.56
CA GLY A 473 -20.48 14.95 14.58
C GLY A 473 -21.06 13.93 15.55
N TYR A 474 -21.69 12.91 15.02
CA TYR A 474 -22.36 11.89 15.80
C TYR A 474 -21.41 11.09 16.71
N TYR A 475 -20.20 10.76 16.24
CA TYR A 475 -19.21 10.02 17.03
C TYR A 475 -18.79 10.76 18.30
N PHE A 476 -18.64 12.11 18.22
CA PHE A 476 -18.23 12.92 19.35
C PHE A 476 -19.40 13.37 20.24
N ASN A 477 -20.56 13.60 19.64
CA ASN A 477 -21.78 13.97 20.36
C ASN A 477 -23.01 13.52 19.55
N PRO A 478 -23.81 12.55 20.04
CA PRO A 478 -24.98 12.02 19.35
C PRO A 478 -26.06 13.05 18.97
N GLY A 479 -26.00 14.27 19.49
CA GLY A 479 -26.90 15.37 19.14
C GLY A 479 -26.50 16.14 17.88
N ILE A 480 -25.32 15.89 17.31
CA ILE A 480 -24.83 16.60 16.14
C ILE A 480 -25.23 15.85 14.86
N ASN A 481 -26.05 16.44 14.02
CA ASN A 481 -26.42 15.87 12.73
C ASN A 481 -25.44 16.22 11.60
N PHE A 482 -24.79 17.40 11.68
CA PHE A 482 -23.85 17.84 10.64
C PHE A 482 -22.67 18.61 11.23
N VAL A 483 -21.48 18.37 10.68
CA VAL A 483 -20.28 19.17 10.90
C VAL A 483 -19.95 19.90 9.59
N LYS A 484 -19.88 21.23 9.65
CA LYS A 484 -19.50 22.05 8.49
C LYS A 484 -18.21 22.80 8.79
N TYR A 485 -17.22 22.61 7.92
CA TYR A 485 -16.02 23.43 7.96
C TYR A 485 -16.28 24.82 7.39
N GLN A 486 -16.06 25.83 8.19
CA GLN A 486 -16.04 27.21 7.70
C GLN A 486 -14.68 27.47 7.06
N THR A 487 -14.68 27.86 5.80
CA THR A 487 -13.48 28.43 5.18
C THR A 487 -13.25 29.76 5.88
N ILE A 488 -12.11 29.95 6.55
CA ILE A 488 -11.68 31.27 6.95
C ILE A 488 -11.60 32.08 5.67
N ARG A 489 -12.63 32.91 5.41
CA ARG A 489 -12.53 33.98 4.42
C ARG A 489 -11.40 34.85 4.93
N GLY A 490 -10.22 34.70 4.31
CA GLY A 490 -9.12 35.58 4.57
C GLY A 490 -9.69 37.00 4.51
N SER A 491 -9.63 37.74 5.63
CA SER A 491 -9.79 39.16 5.65
C SER A 491 -8.79 39.68 4.62
N GLY A 492 -9.29 39.93 3.40
CA GLY A 492 -8.52 40.60 2.38
C GLY A 492 -8.16 41.97 2.94
N ASN A 493 -6.89 42.21 3.07
CA ASN A 493 -6.22 43.47 2.94
C ASN A 493 -5.06 43.29 1.98
#